data_181c7924f1b8179966f96d620ae6dac7
#
_entry.id   181c7924f1b8179966f96d620ae6dac7
#
_cell.length_a   1.000
_cell.length_b   1.000
_cell.length_c   1.000
_cell.angle_alpha   90.00
_cell.angle_beta   90.00
_cell.angle_gamma   90.00
#
_symmetry.space_group_name_H-M   'P 1'
#
loop_
_entity.id
_entity.type
_entity.pdbx_description
1 polymer ?
#
loop_
_entity_poly.entity_id
_entity_poly.type
_entity_poly.pdbx_seq_one_letter_code
_entity_poly.pdbx_strand_id
1 'polypeptide(L)'
;MKKWKSVLAAAAALVCAGALFAGCGDGGGIGSKGAADNGPAAPKEAAAHFKLGDKDVPLYEYTGAELPKFISGTTLAVTKDAIYGIGYGADKKAHLQKFALKDGAITGVEDLGTAEDMPVSSDGTNIYYILDGKGTVGCYDGKAATSFTAASGVEVSRVYAIYGGKDAYISGQFASRDVLFGAISKEGVKDLKTALSEKVYKELGKDSKSPDYETNATLVAADVDGFYITTLATHGGKDNWTEPLHMHAPDGKLVRTFEVNTDIPADAQKRKVAERQSIATKDYVVFFGNGFLRLFNKKDGKYVGDIDLQPSGKSLSPGNVTTDDANRLYFTAFDHIYRIDL
;
A
#
# COMPACT_ATOMS: atom_id res chain seq x y z
N MET A 1 -16.72 -61.58 8.59
CA MET A 1 -16.15 -62.29 7.41
C MET A 1 -15.78 -61.34 6.34
N LYS A 2 -14.54 -61.50 5.81
CA LYS A 2 -13.88 -60.85 4.64
C LYS A 2 -13.60 -59.37 4.80
N LYS A 3 -12.37 -58.92 5.18
CA LYS A 3 -11.02 -58.91 4.53
C LYS A 3 -11.05 -58.48 3.07
N TRP A 4 -10.34 -57.33 2.82
CA TRP A 4 -9.31 -57.17 1.79
C TRP A 4 -8.98 -55.67 1.70
N LYS A 5 -7.81 -55.24 1.88
CA LYS A 5 -6.40 -55.34 1.47
C LYS A 5 -5.99 -53.97 0.88
N SER A 6 -4.98 -53.46 1.50
CA SER A 6 -4.02 -52.43 1.13
C SER A 6 -3.54 -52.49 -0.32
N VAL A 7 -3.33 -51.32 -0.91
CA VAL A 7 -2.28 -51.13 -1.95
C VAL A 7 -1.51 -49.85 -1.60
N LEU A 8 -0.23 -50.08 -1.31
CA LEU A 8 0.84 -49.09 -1.36
C LEU A 8 1.19 -48.79 -2.83
N ALA A 9 1.55 -47.55 -3.16
CA ALA A 9 2.48 -47.14 -4.19
C ALA A 9 2.96 -45.76 -3.85
N ALA A 10 4.09 -45.59 -3.32
CA ALA A 10 5.45 -45.55 -3.88
C ALA A 10 5.84 -44.08 -4.21
N ALA A 11 6.77 -43.62 -3.39
CA ALA A 11 7.52 -42.38 -3.52
C ALA A 11 8.36 -42.34 -4.79
N ALA A 12 8.46 -41.18 -5.41
CA ALA A 12 9.55 -40.84 -6.28
C ALA A 12 10.21 -39.57 -5.77
N ALA A 13 11.30 -39.74 -5.05
CA ALA A 13 12.25 -38.70 -4.73
C ALA A 13 13.09 -38.39 -5.99
N LEU A 14 13.06 -37.14 -6.44
CA LEU A 14 14.05 -36.63 -7.39
C LEU A 14 15.07 -35.82 -6.61
N VAL A 15 16.22 -36.45 -6.43
CA VAL A 15 17.46 -35.79 -5.98
C VAL A 15 18.07 -35.16 -7.24
N CYS A 16 18.22 -33.86 -7.25
CA CYS A 16 19.15 -33.17 -8.15
C CYS A 16 20.33 -32.68 -7.33
N ALA A 17 21.44 -33.32 -7.61
CA ALA A 17 22.75 -33.08 -7.04
C ALA A 17 23.34 -31.74 -7.46
N GLY A 18 24.17 -31.21 -6.58
CA GLY A 18 24.83 -29.93 -6.65
C GLY A 18 25.87 -29.78 -7.75
N ALA A 19 26.20 -28.54 -7.99
CA ALA A 19 27.50 -28.11 -8.50
C ALA A 19 27.99 -26.94 -7.66
N LEU A 20 28.96 -27.27 -6.80
CA LEU A 20 29.85 -26.32 -6.16
C LEU A 20 30.77 -25.74 -7.25
N PHE A 21 30.75 -24.45 -7.44
CA PHE A 21 31.88 -23.70 -8.00
C PHE A 21 32.39 -22.73 -6.97
N ALA A 22 33.51 -23.09 -6.37
CA ALA A 22 34.35 -22.15 -5.65
C ALA A 22 35.09 -21.29 -6.70
N GLY A 23 34.94 -19.99 -6.60
CA GLY A 23 35.71 -18.98 -7.31
C GLY A 23 35.94 -17.79 -6.40
N CYS A 24 37.13 -17.73 -5.77
CA CYS A 24 37.67 -16.53 -5.15
C CYS A 24 37.98 -15.50 -6.24
N GLY A 25 37.59 -14.23 -6.03
CA GLY A 25 37.95 -13.10 -6.90
C GLY A 25 37.34 -11.82 -6.39
N ASP A 26 38.17 -11.06 -5.74
CA ASP A 26 38.23 -9.59 -5.48
C ASP A 26 37.00 -8.69 -5.59
N GLY A 27 36.85 -7.93 -4.56
CA GLY A 27 36.29 -6.60 -4.30
C GLY A 27 35.53 -5.90 -5.45
N GLY A 28 34.22 -6.10 -5.50
CA GLY A 28 33.30 -5.32 -6.31
C GLY A 28 31.93 -5.39 -5.65
N GLY A 29 31.34 -4.24 -5.35
CA GLY A 29 30.05 -4.13 -4.68
C GLY A 29 29.03 -5.10 -5.25
N ILE A 30 28.43 -5.91 -4.37
CA ILE A 30 27.36 -6.84 -4.71
C ILE A 30 26.10 -5.98 -4.96
N GLY A 31 25.98 -5.52 -6.18
CA GLY A 31 24.68 -5.12 -6.70
C GLY A 31 23.80 -6.36 -6.70
N SER A 32 22.82 -6.43 -5.84
CA SER A 32 21.77 -7.42 -5.89
C SER A 32 21.18 -7.37 -7.30
N LYS A 33 21.35 -8.44 -8.09
CA LYS A 33 20.54 -8.66 -9.29
C LYS A 33 19.11 -8.91 -8.79
N GLY A 34 18.41 -7.79 -8.55
CA GLY A 34 17.03 -7.75 -8.12
C GLY A 34 16.10 -8.24 -9.22
N ALA A 35 14.95 -8.71 -8.82
CA ALA A 35 13.78 -8.88 -9.65
C ALA A 35 13.64 -7.65 -10.58
N ALA A 36 13.11 -7.86 -11.80
CA ALA A 36 12.91 -6.77 -12.76
C ALA A 36 12.26 -5.58 -12.07
N ASP A 37 12.89 -4.42 -12.16
CA ASP A 37 12.40 -3.18 -11.57
C ASP A 37 11.15 -2.74 -12.34
N ASN A 38 9.98 -3.01 -11.76
CA ASN A 38 8.68 -2.74 -12.40
C ASN A 38 8.12 -1.35 -12.06
N GLY A 39 8.74 -0.63 -11.13
CA GLY A 39 8.30 0.73 -10.77
C GLY A 39 8.95 1.82 -11.61
N PRO A 40 8.53 3.09 -11.41
CA PRO A 40 9.10 4.24 -12.10
C PRO A 40 10.60 4.38 -11.81
N ALA A 41 11.38 4.77 -12.81
CA ALA A 41 12.80 5.06 -12.63
C ALA A 41 13.00 6.17 -11.58
N ALA A 42 13.97 5.99 -10.69
CA ALA A 42 14.37 7.06 -9.77
C ALA A 42 15.09 8.20 -10.52
N PRO A 43 15.00 9.43 -10.01
CA PRO A 43 15.96 10.47 -10.36
C PRO A 43 17.41 10.01 -10.17
N LYS A 44 18.33 10.58 -10.96
CA LYS A 44 19.75 10.17 -10.94
C LYS A 44 20.44 10.42 -9.60
N GLU A 45 20.03 11.48 -8.92
CA GLU A 45 20.61 11.89 -7.64
C GLU A 45 19.53 11.90 -6.56
N ALA A 46 19.89 11.45 -5.39
CA ALA A 46 19.02 11.56 -4.21
C ALA A 46 19.00 13.01 -3.71
N ALA A 47 17.82 13.52 -3.40
CA ALA A 47 17.65 14.84 -2.78
C ALA A 47 18.10 14.85 -1.31
N ALA A 48 18.05 13.71 -0.65
CA ALA A 48 18.54 13.52 0.72
C ALA A 48 18.81 12.03 0.99
N HIS A 49 19.54 11.77 2.09
CA HIS A 49 19.80 10.44 2.61
C HIS A 49 19.39 10.36 4.07
N PHE A 50 18.64 9.33 4.42
CA PHE A 50 18.25 8.99 5.77
C PHE A 50 18.95 7.74 6.25
N LYS A 51 18.80 7.39 7.52
CA LYS A 51 19.35 6.17 8.10
C LYS A 51 18.25 5.32 8.73
N LEU A 52 18.34 4.01 8.49
CA LEU A 52 17.59 2.98 9.19
C LEU A 52 18.60 1.99 9.78
N GLY A 53 19.03 2.20 11.00
CA GLY A 53 20.22 1.57 11.52
C GLY A 53 21.44 1.97 10.68
N ASP A 54 22.20 0.98 10.20
CA ASP A 54 23.37 1.20 9.31
C ASP A 54 22.99 1.33 7.83
N LYS A 55 21.73 1.03 7.47
CA LYS A 55 21.25 1.10 6.08
C LYS A 55 21.06 2.55 5.67
N ASP A 56 21.58 2.88 4.48
CA ASP A 56 21.30 4.14 3.80
C ASP A 56 19.95 4.06 3.08
N VAL A 57 19.12 5.11 3.27
CA VAL A 57 17.77 5.20 2.72
C VAL A 57 17.67 6.49 1.91
N PRO A 58 17.82 6.42 0.57
CA PRO A 58 17.76 7.58 -0.28
C PRO A 58 16.33 8.10 -0.44
N LEU A 59 16.20 9.42 -0.43
CA LEU A 59 15.01 10.17 -0.84
C LEU A 59 15.27 10.80 -2.20
N TYR A 60 14.41 10.54 -3.14
CA TYR A 60 14.43 11.17 -4.47
C TYR A 60 13.27 12.14 -4.59
N GLU A 61 13.51 13.26 -5.28
CA GLU A 61 12.49 14.23 -5.65
C GLU A 61 12.33 14.23 -7.17
N TYR A 62 11.12 13.95 -7.65
CA TYR A 62 10.81 14.02 -9.07
C TYR A 62 10.63 15.47 -9.48
N THR A 63 11.53 15.95 -10.31
CA THR A 63 11.54 17.32 -10.84
C THR A 63 11.33 17.33 -12.36
N GLY A 64 11.13 18.50 -12.96
CA GLY A 64 10.98 18.67 -14.40
C GLY A 64 9.85 19.62 -14.76
N ALA A 65 8.74 19.12 -15.31
CA ALA A 65 7.59 19.94 -15.62
C ALA A 65 6.96 20.52 -14.34
N GLU A 66 6.34 21.70 -14.47
CA GLU A 66 5.58 22.31 -13.37
C GLU A 66 4.46 21.39 -12.94
N LEU A 67 4.40 21.10 -11.65
CA LEU A 67 3.37 20.24 -11.07
C LEU A 67 2.13 21.06 -10.73
N PRO A 68 0.93 20.50 -10.96
CA PRO A 68 -0.29 21.11 -10.50
C PRO A 68 -0.36 21.02 -8.97
N LYS A 69 -1.24 21.83 -8.41
CA LYS A 69 -1.55 21.74 -6.99
C LYS A 69 -2.32 20.46 -6.72
N PHE A 70 -1.74 19.59 -5.88
CA PHE A 70 -2.39 18.35 -5.44
C PHE A 70 -3.54 18.62 -4.49
N ILE A 71 -4.57 17.77 -4.55
CA ILE A 71 -5.63 17.76 -3.58
C ILE A 71 -5.11 17.07 -2.30
N SER A 72 -5.27 17.73 -1.17
CA SER A 72 -4.89 17.16 0.13
C SER A 72 -5.71 15.88 0.39
N GLY A 73 -5.04 14.83 0.76
CA GLY A 73 -5.70 13.57 1.10
C GLY A 73 -5.70 12.52 0.00
N THR A 74 -5.23 12.83 -1.22
CA THR A 74 -5.15 11.85 -2.32
C THR A 74 -3.88 11.03 -2.28
N THR A 75 -4.00 9.75 -2.68
CA THR A 75 -2.83 8.89 -2.90
C THR A 75 -2.31 9.06 -4.31
N LEU A 76 -1.03 8.77 -4.49
CA LEU A 76 -0.47 8.54 -5.82
C LEU A 76 -0.76 7.10 -6.26
N ALA A 77 -0.69 6.87 -7.56
CA ALA A 77 -0.57 5.54 -8.15
C ALA A 77 0.62 5.54 -9.09
N VAL A 78 1.28 4.40 -9.24
CA VAL A 78 2.49 4.32 -10.04
C VAL A 78 2.41 3.19 -11.06
N THR A 79 3.01 3.41 -12.22
CA THR A 79 3.33 2.40 -13.22
C THR A 79 4.81 2.52 -13.56
N LYS A 80 5.31 1.66 -14.41
CA LYS A 80 6.72 1.71 -14.82
C LYS A 80 7.13 3.06 -15.42
N ASP A 81 6.25 3.72 -16.18
CA ASP A 81 6.59 4.87 -17.01
C ASP A 81 5.92 6.17 -16.55
N ALA A 82 5.11 6.13 -15.49
CA ALA A 82 4.38 7.30 -15.02
C ALA A 82 3.98 7.21 -13.55
N ILE A 83 3.74 8.38 -12.97
CA ILE A 83 3.06 8.56 -11.70
C ILE A 83 1.71 9.20 -12.00
N TYR A 84 0.70 8.86 -11.19
CA TYR A 84 -0.66 9.40 -11.31
C TYR A 84 -1.11 9.94 -9.96
N GLY A 85 -1.94 10.95 -9.98
CA GLY A 85 -2.49 11.55 -8.76
C GLY A 85 -3.76 12.34 -9.07
N ILE A 86 -4.47 12.75 -8.03
CA ILE A 86 -5.61 13.64 -8.14
C ILE A 86 -5.13 15.07 -7.86
N GLY A 87 -5.35 15.94 -8.82
CA GLY A 87 -5.04 17.36 -8.72
C GLY A 87 -6.21 18.21 -9.20
N TYR A 88 -6.08 19.53 -9.11
CA TYR A 88 -7.10 20.44 -9.62
C TYR A 88 -6.95 20.63 -11.12
N GLY A 89 -8.04 20.37 -11.85
CA GLY A 89 -8.17 20.75 -13.25
C GLY A 89 -8.34 22.27 -13.44
N ALA A 90 -8.34 22.71 -14.70
CA ALA A 90 -8.59 24.12 -15.04
C ALA A 90 -9.95 24.62 -14.59
N ASP A 91 -10.93 23.73 -14.46
CA ASP A 91 -12.29 23.97 -13.97
C ASP A 91 -12.37 23.99 -12.42
N LYS A 92 -11.24 23.83 -11.72
CA LYS A 92 -11.11 23.76 -10.26
C LYS A 92 -11.79 22.54 -9.63
N LYS A 93 -12.06 21.50 -10.42
CA LYS A 93 -12.54 20.20 -9.93
C LYS A 93 -11.39 19.22 -9.79
N ALA A 94 -11.65 18.13 -9.08
CA ALA A 94 -10.72 17.01 -8.98
C ALA A 94 -10.59 16.30 -10.33
N HIS A 95 -9.37 16.10 -10.80
CA HIS A 95 -9.03 15.43 -12.03
C HIS A 95 -7.94 14.40 -11.80
N LEU A 96 -8.04 13.26 -12.45
CA LEU A 96 -6.93 12.33 -12.57
C LEU A 96 -5.88 12.94 -13.49
N GLN A 97 -4.63 12.98 -13.02
CA GLN A 97 -3.51 13.55 -13.75
C GLN A 97 -2.39 12.52 -13.86
N LYS A 98 -1.72 12.51 -15.01
CA LYS A 98 -0.59 11.66 -15.32
C LYS A 98 0.66 12.50 -15.44
N PHE A 99 1.69 12.10 -14.69
CA PHE A 99 3.05 12.66 -14.74
C PHE A 99 3.92 11.68 -15.52
N ALA A 100 4.14 11.99 -16.79
CA ALA A 100 5.00 11.18 -17.67
C ALA A 100 6.45 11.28 -17.21
N LEU A 101 7.13 10.14 -17.09
CA LEU A 101 8.51 10.06 -16.62
C LEU A 101 9.43 9.60 -17.73
N LYS A 102 10.62 10.21 -17.76
CA LYS A 102 11.75 9.74 -18.57
C LYS A 102 13.04 9.93 -17.76
N ASP A 103 13.79 8.86 -17.59
CA ASP A 103 15.07 8.86 -16.85
C ASP A 103 14.98 9.50 -15.45
N GLY A 104 13.85 9.28 -14.76
CA GLY A 104 13.59 9.83 -13.43
C GLY A 104 13.17 11.30 -13.38
N ALA A 105 12.94 11.94 -14.52
CA ALA A 105 12.44 13.32 -14.59
C ALA A 105 10.99 13.34 -15.12
N ILE A 106 10.19 14.30 -14.63
CA ILE A 106 8.83 14.55 -15.14
C ILE A 106 8.96 15.33 -16.45
N THR A 107 8.51 14.72 -17.54
CA THR A 107 8.61 15.31 -18.89
C THR A 107 7.33 15.98 -19.37
N GLY A 108 6.22 15.75 -18.67
CA GLY A 108 4.94 16.36 -18.98
C GLY A 108 3.87 15.97 -17.98
N VAL A 109 2.83 16.79 -17.94
CA VAL A 109 1.61 16.56 -17.14
C VAL A 109 0.42 16.50 -18.10
N GLU A 110 -0.37 15.44 -17.99
CA GLU A 110 -1.54 15.21 -18.81
C GLU A 110 -2.78 15.14 -17.88
N ASP A 111 -3.80 15.92 -18.19
CA ASP A 111 -5.10 15.87 -17.52
C ASP A 111 -5.95 14.77 -18.19
N LEU A 112 -6.31 13.76 -17.42
CA LEU A 112 -7.08 12.60 -17.90
C LEU A 112 -8.60 12.72 -17.64
N GLY A 113 -9.04 13.86 -17.10
CA GLY A 113 -10.46 14.16 -16.87
C GLY A 113 -10.88 14.04 -15.40
N THR A 114 -12.17 14.28 -15.18
CA THR A 114 -12.75 14.39 -13.85
C THR A 114 -12.66 13.09 -13.06
N ALA A 115 -12.41 13.22 -11.77
CA ALA A 115 -12.42 12.14 -10.78
C ALA A 115 -13.00 12.69 -9.46
N GLU A 116 -13.32 11.82 -8.52
CA GLU A 116 -13.58 12.22 -7.13
C GLU A 116 -12.27 12.47 -6.38
N ASP A 117 -12.36 13.29 -5.34
CA ASP A 117 -11.26 13.49 -4.36
C ASP A 117 -11.15 12.24 -3.47
N MET A 118 -10.75 11.14 -4.06
CA MET A 118 -10.63 9.83 -3.43
C MET A 118 -9.29 9.19 -3.82
N PRO A 119 -8.78 8.28 -2.99
CA PRO A 119 -7.53 7.59 -3.28
C PRO A 119 -7.54 6.83 -4.60
N VAL A 120 -6.45 6.94 -5.34
CA VAL A 120 -6.16 6.15 -6.54
C VAL A 120 -5.31 4.94 -6.21
N SER A 121 -5.33 3.91 -7.05
CA SER A 121 -4.47 2.73 -6.92
C SER A 121 -4.04 2.19 -8.29
N SER A 122 -3.03 1.33 -8.31
CA SER A 122 -2.50 0.73 -9.53
C SER A 122 -2.20 -0.75 -9.33
N ASP A 123 -2.45 -1.54 -10.37
CA ASP A 123 -1.94 -2.91 -10.49
C ASP A 123 -0.56 -2.99 -11.17
N GLY A 124 0.06 -1.82 -11.44
CA GLY A 124 1.31 -1.67 -12.18
C GLY A 124 1.12 -1.40 -13.67
N THR A 125 -0.10 -1.58 -14.18
CA THR A 125 -0.47 -1.35 -15.60
C THR A 125 -1.67 -0.43 -15.71
N ASN A 126 -2.72 -0.71 -14.95
CA ASN A 126 -3.96 0.07 -14.95
C ASN A 126 -4.03 0.94 -13.69
N ILE A 127 -4.69 2.07 -13.82
CA ILE A 127 -4.98 3.01 -12.73
C ILE A 127 -6.46 2.96 -12.44
N TYR A 128 -6.80 2.72 -11.16
CA TYR A 128 -8.18 2.67 -10.68
C TYR A 128 -8.46 3.87 -9.80
N TYR A 129 -9.59 4.53 -10.04
CA TYR A 129 -9.99 5.76 -9.34
C TYR A 129 -11.52 5.83 -9.24
N ILE A 130 -12.03 6.62 -8.34
CA ILE A 130 -13.47 6.79 -8.16
C ILE A 130 -13.97 7.93 -9.06
N LEU A 131 -15.03 7.67 -9.84
CA LEU A 131 -15.64 8.65 -10.73
C LEU A 131 -16.81 9.39 -10.10
N ASP A 132 -17.52 8.72 -9.17
CA ASP A 132 -18.64 9.30 -8.45
C ASP A 132 -18.78 8.66 -7.09
N GLY A 133 -19.45 9.35 -6.15
CA GLY A 133 -19.70 8.85 -4.80
C GLY A 133 -20.70 7.68 -4.74
N LYS A 134 -21.12 7.11 -5.89
CA LYS A 134 -22.10 6.03 -5.99
C LYS A 134 -21.47 4.68 -6.31
N GLY A 135 -20.17 4.61 -6.45
CA GLY A 135 -19.43 3.36 -6.65
C GLY A 135 -19.04 3.07 -8.09
N THR A 136 -19.08 4.06 -8.96
CA THR A 136 -18.50 3.96 -10.31
C THR A 136 -16.99 4.11 -10.22
N VAL A 137 -16.29 3.08 -10.67
CA VAL A 137 -14.83 3.03 -10.72
C VAL A 137 -14.38 3.36 -12.13
N GLY A 138 -13.49 4.33 -12.26
CA GLY A 138 -12.74 4.59 -13.49
C GLY A 138 -11.53 3.68 -13.57
N CYS A 139 -11.19 3.25 -14.77
CA CYS A 139 -9.98 2.51 -15.08
C CYS A 139 -9.28 3.14 -16.27
N TYR A 140 -8.03 3.53 -16.11
CA TYR A 140 -7.19 4.03 -17.19
C TYR A 140 -6.07 3.01 -17.49
N ASP A 141 -6.02 2.49 -18.71
CA ASP A 141 -5.09 1.44 -19.15
C ASP A 141 -3.79 1.98 -19.80
N GLY A 142 -3.49 3.25 -19.56
CA GLY A 142 -2.37 3.94 -20.19
C GLY A 142 -2.69 4.59 -21.53
N LYS A 143 -3.87 4.29 -22.12
CA LYS A 143 -4.31 4.78 -23.44
C LYS A 143 -5.72 5.36 -23.41
N ALA A 144 -6.62 4.68 -22.73
CA ALA A 144 -8.03 5.05 -22.69
C ALA A 144 -8.61 4.83 -21.28
N ALA A 145 -9.54 5.70 -20.91
CA ALA A 145 -10.35 5.54 -19.71
C ALA A 145 -11.60 4.73 -20.02
N THR A 146 -11.92 3.80 -19.15
CA THR A 146 -13.19 3.05 -19.10
C THR A 146 -13.81 3.22 -17.72
N SER A 147 -15.04 2.75 -17.54
CA SER A 147 -15.67 2.75 -16.23
C SER A 147 -16.52 1.51 -16.01
N PHE A 148 -16.68 1.11 -14.77
CA PHE A 148 -17.52 -0.01 -14.36
C PHE A 148 -18.07 0.18 -12.94
N THR A 149 -19.16 -0.52 -12.63
CA THR A 149 -19.64 -0.62 -11.25
C THR A 149 -18.95 -1.79 -10.57
N ALA A 150 -18.26 -1.53 -9.46
CA ALA A 150 -17.47 -2.55 -8.79
C ALA A 150 -18.33 -3.64 -8.13
N ALA A 151 -19.47 -3.26 -7.52
CA ALA A 151 -20.43 -4.20 -6.95
C ALA A 151 -21.82 -3.57 -6.89
N SER A 152 -22.85 -4.36 -7.18
CA SER A 152 -24.25 -3.87 -7.11
C SER A 152 -24.63 -3.60 -5.64
N GLY A 153 -25.15 -2.39 -5.38
CA GLY A 153 -25.62 -1.98 -4.06
C GLY A 153 -24.51 -1.64 -3.04
N VAL A 154 -23.25 -1.56 -3.48
CA VAL A 154 -22.12 -1.14 -2.66
C VAL A 154 -21.62 0.21 -3.15
N GLU A 155 -21.65 1.21 -2.29
CA GLU A 155 -20.96 2.48 -2.54
C GLU A 155 -19.48 2.28 -2.29
N VAL A 156 -18.70 2.18 -3.37
CA VAL A 156 -17.26 1.95 -3.29
C VAL A 156 -16.56 3.25 -2.96
N SER A 157 -15.85 3.30 -1.86
CA SER A 157 -15.05 4.46 -1.45
C SER A 157 -13.58 4.32 -1.85
N ARG A 158 -13.09 3.11 -2.01
CA ARG A 158 -11.70 2.85 -2.39
C ARG A 158 -11.53 1.48 -3.03
N VAL A 159 -10.70 1.45 -4.04
CA VAL A 159 -10.14 0.24 -4.65
C VAL A 159 -8.69 0.13 -4.23
N TYR A 160 -8.28 -1.02 -3.77
CA TYR A 160 -6.89 -1.37 -3.45
C TYR A 160 -6.44 -2.41 -4.48
N ALA A 161 -6.04 -1.96 -5.66
CA ALA A 161 -5.44 -2.81 -6.67
C ALA A 161 -4.07 -3.29 -6.18
N ILE A 162 -3.80 -4.57 -6.36
CA ILE A 162 -2.54 -5.18 -5.94
C ILE A 162 -1.52 -4.99 -7.05
N TYR A 163 -0.46 -4.25 -6.75
CA TYR A 163 0.61 -3.99 -7.72
C TYR A 163 1.27 -5.30 -8.16
N GLY A 164 1.43 -5.48 -9.48
CA GLY A 164 1.92 -6.74 -10.07
C GLY A 164 0.92 -7.89 -10.03
N GLY A 165 -0.27 -7.69 -9.47
CA GLY A 165 -1.33 -8.69 -9.33
C GLY A 165 -2.48 -8.50 -10.33
N LYS A 166 -3.50 -9.34 -10.18
CA LYS A 166 -4.78 -9.27 -10.92
C LYS A 166 -5.97 -9.11 -9.99
N ASP A 167 -5.71 -9.00 -8.71
CA ASP A 167 -6.71 -8.95 -7.66
C ASP A 167 -6.78 -7.56 -7.04
N ALA A 168 -7.92 -7.24 -6.44
CA ALA A 168 -8.11 -6.04 -5.67
C ALA A 168 -8.99 -6.30 -4.45
N TYR A 169 -8.77 -5.49 -3.41
CA TYR A 169 -9.69 -5.33 -2.30
C TYR A 169 -10.52 -4.06 -2.50
N ILE A 170 -11.78 -4.15 -2.12
CA ILE A 170 -12.73 -3.06 -2.26
C ILE A 170 -13.36 -2.82 -0.90
N SER A 171 -13.41 -1.56 -0.49
CA SER A 171 -14.14 -1.12 0.69
C SER A 171 -15.25 -0.15 0.31
N GLY A 172 -16.41 -0.34 0.91
CA GLY A 172 -17.54 0.57 0.81
C GLY A 172 -17.65 1.48 2.02
N GLN A 173 -18.27 2.66 1.87
CA GLN A 173 -18.32 3.66 2.92
C GLN A 173 -19.57 3.60 3.80
N PHE A 174 -20.73 3.16 3.30
CA PHE A 174 -21.99 3.37 4.02
C PHE A 174 -22.96 2.18 4.10
N ALA A 175 -23.01 1.32 3.11
CA ALA A 175 -24.02 0.24 3.07
C ALA A 175 -23.52 -1.09 3.64
N SER A 176 -22.24 -1.39 3.48
CA SER A 176 -21.58 -2.56 4.02
C SER A 176 -20.14 -2.20 4.31
N ARG A 177 -19.73 -2.41 5.55
CA ARG A 177 -18.31 -2.28 5.97
C ARG A 177 -17.53 -3.54 5.66
N ASP A 178 -18.06 -4.39 4.82
CA ASP A 178 -17.37 -5.59 4.41
C ASP A 178 -16.16 -5.26 3.55
N VAL A 179 -15.08 -6.01 3.72
CA VAL A 179 -13.97 -6.03 2.78
C VAL A 179 -14.30 -7.07 1.73
N LEU A 180 -14.38 -6.63 0.50
CA LEU A 180 -14.63 -7.48 -0.67
C LEU A 180 -13.32 -7.73 -1.41
N PHE A 181 -13.18 -8.92 -1.98
CA PHE A 181 -12.00 -9.33 -2.73
C PHE A 181 -12.41 -10.01 -4.03
N GLY A 182 -11.72 -9.67 -5.12
CA GLY A 182 -11.98 -10.29 -6.41
C GLY A 182 -10.93 -9.92 -7.45
N ALA A 183 -10.97 -10.61 -8.59
CA ALA A 183 -10.13 -10.30 -9.74
C ALA A 183 -10.58 -8.99 -10.38
N ILE A 184 -9.64 -8.07 -10.59
CA ILE A 184 -9.89 -6.76 -11.20
C ILE A 184 -9.20 -6.64 -12.55
N SER A 185 -9.88 -5.97 -13.47
CA SER A 185 -9.35 -5.61 -14.78
C SER A 185 -10.04 -4.34 -15.29
N LYS A 186 -9.66 -3.88 -16.47
CA LYS A 186 -10.34 -2.75 -17.12
C LYS A 186 -11.81 -3.04 -17.50
N GLU A 187 -12.19 -4.31 -17.54
CA GLU A 187 -13.58 -4.75 -17.80
C GLU A 187 -14.42 -4.84 -16.52
N GLY A 188 -13.82 -4.63 -15.36
CA GLY A 188 -14.50 -4.67 -14.06
C GLY A 188 -13.92 -5.68 -13.09
N VAL A 189 -14.68 -5.94 -12.02
CA VAL A 189 -14.33 -6.89 -10.97
C VAL A 189 -15.14 -8.17 -11.17
N LYS A 190 -14.44 -9.31 -11.17
CA LYS A 190 -15.01 -10.65 -11.29
C LYS A 190 -14.76 -11.45 -10.03
N ASP A 191 -15.59 -12.49 -9.82
CA ASP A 191 -15.43 -13.44 -8.71
C ASP A 191 -15.38 -12.76 -7.32
N LEU A 192 -16.16 -11.67 -7.18
CA LEU A 192 -16.20 -10.88 -5.97
C LEU A 192 -16.76 -11.69 -4.80
N LYS A 193 -16.03 -11.75 -3.72
CA LYS A 193 -16.40 -12.44 -2.47
C LYS A 193 -16.09 -11.56 -1.26
N THR A 194 -16.78 -11.82 -0.16
CA THR A 194 -16.50 -11.18 1.12
C THR A 194 -15.23 -11.77 1.71
N ALA A 195 -14.18 -10.97 1.85
CA ALA A 195 -12.94 -11.35 2.53
C ALA A 195 -13.10 -11.21 4.05
N LEU A 196 -13.79 -10.16 4.51
CA LEU A 196 -14.08 -9.95 5.91
C LEU A 196 -15.41 -9.22 6.08
N SER A 197 -16.27 -9.73 6.96
CA SER A 197 -17.57 -9.12 7.24
C SER A 197 -17.52 -8.17 8.45
N GLU A 198 -18.41 -7.18 8.47
CA GLU A 198 -18.59 -6.27 9.61
C GLU A 198 -18.77 -7.01 10.93
N LYS A 199 -19.42 -8.19 10.89
CA LYS A 199 -19.63 -9.02 12.10
C LYS A 199 -18.30 -9.44 12.74
N VAL A 200 -17.30 -9.80 11.93
CA VAL A 200 -15.97 -10.19 12.44
C VAL A 200 -15.26 -8.99 13.07
N TYR A 201 -15.43 -7.79 12.52
CA TYR A 201 -14.91 -6.57 13.13
C TYR A 201 -15.44 -6.33 14.53
N LYS A 202 -16.74 -6.48 14.70
CA LYS A 202 -17.38 -6.33 16.01
C LYS A 202 -16.88 -7.36 17.03
N GLU A 203 -16.47 -8.54 16.55
CA GLU A 203 -15.87 -9.57 17.42
C GLU A 203 -14.44 -9.23 17.81
N LEU A 204 -13.62 -8.74 16.87
CA LEU A 204 -12.25 -8.26 17.14
C LEU A 204 -12.25 -7.09 18.12
N GLY A 205 -13.23 -6.19 18.04
CA GLY A 205 -13.38 -5.06 18.96
C GLY A 205 -13.83 -5.44 20.37
N LYS A 206 -14.38 -6.62 20.59
CA LYS A 206 -14.81 -7.06 21.93
C LYS A 206 -13.65 -7.35 22.89
N ASP A 207 -12.48 -7.68 22.35
CA ASP A 207 -11.26 -7.90 23.13
C ASP A 207 -10.54 -6.58 23.47
N SER A 208 -11.03 -5.44 22.97
CA SER A 208 -10.53 -4.15 23.38
C SER A 208 -10.91 -3.90 24.86
N LYS A 209 -9.96 -3.32 25.60
CA LYS A 209 -10.07 -3.12 27.07
C LYS A 209 -11.20 -2.17 27.51
N SER A 210 -12.11 -1.78 26.61
CA SER A 210 -13.21 -0.87 26.92
C SER A 210 -14.53 -1.39 26.38
N PRO A 211 -15.57 -1.54 27.23
CA PRO A 211 -16.87 -2.09 26.87
C PRO A 211 -17.75 -1.16 26.01
N ASP A 212 -17.37 0.10 25.83
CA ASP A 212 -18.20 1.14 25.21
C ASP A 212 -17.77 1.49 23.77
N TYR A 213 -17.09 0.58 23.08
CA TYR A 213 -16.57 0.81 21.75
C TYR A 213 -17.60 0.61 20.63
N GLU A 214 -17.85 1.66 19.87
CA GLU A 214 -18.27 1.49 18.47
C GLU A 214 -17.01 1.21 17.62
N THR A 215 -16.79 -0.05 17.30
CA THR A 215 -15.63 -0.47 16.52
C THR A 215 -15.89 -0.20 15.06
N ASN A 216 -15.25 0.83 14.53
CA ASN A 216 -15.19 1.10 13.11
C ASN A 216 -13.90 0.49 12.55
N ALA A 217 -14.00 -0.64 11.87
CA ALA A 217 -12.85 -1.17 11.17
C ALA A 217 -12.65 -0.46 9.83
N THR A 218 -11.40 -0.16 9.51
CA THR A 218 -11.02 0.51 8.28
C THR A 218 -9.94 -0.29 7.58
N LEU A 219 -10.17 -0.63 6.31
CA LEU A 219 -9.15 -1.15 5.42
C LEU A 219 -8.16 -0.03 5.11
N VAL A 220 -6.88 -0.21 5.44
CA VAL A 220 -5.86 0.84 5.28
C VAL A 220 -4.81 0.50 4.22
N ALA A 221 -4.55 -0.78 3.99
CA ALA A 221 -3.61 -1.24 2.97
C ALA A 221 -3.98 -2.63 2.47
N ALA A 222 -3.47 -2.99 1.30
CA ALA A 222 -3.54 -4.34 0.74
C ALA A 222 -2.32 -4.61 -0.13
N ASP A 223 -1.90 -5.88 -0.17
CA ASP A 223 -0.83 -6.38 -1.03
C ASP A 223 -1.07 -7.85 -1.42
N VAL A 224 -0.06 -8.49 -2.00
CA VAL A 224 -0.14 -9.90 -2.44
C VAL A 224 -0.31 -10.90 -1.28
N ASP A 225 0.06 -10.52 -0.06
CA ASP A 225 -0.03 -11.38 1.12
C ASP A 225 -1.39 -11.25 1.83
N GLY A 226 -2.13 -10.17 1.54
CA GLY A 226 -3.46 -9.96 2.11
C GLY A 226 -3.84 -8.50 2.28
N PHE A 227 -4.60 -8.22 3.35
CA PHE A 227 -5.13 -6.90 3.61
C PHE A 227 -4.97 -6.51 5.08
N TYR A 228 -4.91 -5.20 5.32
CA TYR A 228 -4.56 -4.64 6.62
C TYR A 228 -5.69 -3.77 7.13
N ILE A 229 -6.10 -4.03 8.37
CA ILE A 229 -7.23 -3.39 9.01
C ILE A 229 -6.79 -2.77 10.33
N THR A 230 -7.20 -1.54 10.55
CA THR A 230 -7.19 -0.95 11.88
C THR A 230 -8.61 -0.81 12.40
N THR A 231 -8.77 -0.96 13.70
CA THR A 231 -10.03 -0.68 14.38
C THR A 231 -9.97 0.73 14.96
N LEU A 232 -10.87 1.60 14.54
CA LEU A 232 -11.02 2.90 15.15
C LEU A 232 -11.95 2.75 16.34
N ALA A 233 -11.40 2.86 17.52
CA ALA A 233 -12.17 2.88 18.73
C ALA A 233 -12.40 4.33 19.17
N THR A 234 -13.66 4.77 19.24
CA THR A 234 -14.03 6.03 19.85
C THR A 234 -14.61 5.79 21.23
N HIS A 235 -13.98 6.30 22.27
CA HIS A 235 -14.52 6.28 23.61
C HIS A 235 -14.92 7.69 24.03
N GLY A 236 -16.22 7.93 24.21
CA GLY A 236 -16.75 9.22 24.64
C GLY A 236 -16.30 10.39 23.78
N GLY A 237 -16.17 10.21 22.47
CA GLY A 237 -15.70 11.24 21.52
C GLY A 237 -14.19 11.49 21.53
N LYS A 238 -13.41 10.67 22.21
CA LYS A 238 -11.94 10.73 22.16
C LYS A 238 -11.42 9.54 21.34
N ASP A 239 -10.67 9.85 20.28
CA ASP A 239 -9.96 8.83 19.50
C ASP A 239 -8.91 8.14 20.38
N ASN A 240 -8.95 6.81 20.44
CA ASN A 240 -7.87 6.04 21.07
C ASN A 240 -6.88 5.61 19.98
N TRP A 241 -5.73 6.27 19.96
CA TRP A 241 -4.69 6.10 18.94
C TRP A 241 -3.78 4.88 19.15
N THR A 242 -4.15 3.96 20.03
CA THR A 242 -3.32 2.82 20.43
C THR A 242 -3.84 1.48 19.92
N GLU A 243 -4.79 1.49 19.00
CA GLU A 243 -5.32 0.25 18.44
C GLU A 243 -4.28 -0.42 17.54
N PRO A 244 -4.15 -1.76 17.59
CA PRO A 244 -3.21 -2.48 16.74
C PRO A 244 -3.66 -2.50 15.28
N LEU A 245 -2.70 -2.71 14.38
CA LEU A 245 -2.99 -3.04 12.98
C LEU A 245 -3.06 -4.57 12.82
N HIS A 246 -4.11 -5.04 12.19
CA HIS A 246 -4.33 -6.45 11.92
C HIS A 246 -4.11 -6.78 10.45
N MET A 247 -3.23 -7.73 10.17
CA MET A 247 -3.03 -8.29 8.84
C MET A 247 -3.87 -9.56 8.69
N HIS A 248 -4.66 -9.62 7.64
CA HIS A 248 -5.47 -10.78 7.27
C HIS A 248 -5.04 -11.34 5.92
N ALA A 249 -5.05 -12.67 5.80
CA ALA A 249 -4.88 -13.34 4.52
C ALA A 249 -6.10 -13.08 3.59
N PRO A 250 -5.99 -13.35 2.28
CA PRO A 250 -7.09 -13.13 1.34
C PRO A 250 -8.40 -13.87 1.68
N ASP A 251 -8.32 -14.95 2.45
CA ASP A 251 -9.48 -15.70 2.96
C ASP A 251 -10.09 -15.12 4.24
N GLY A 252 -9.57 -13.98 4.73
CA GLY A 252 -10.03 -13.28 5.92
C GLY A 252 -9.41 -13.79 7.24
N LYS A 253 -8.55 -14.81 7.20
CA LYS A 253 -7.90 -15.33 8.40
C LYS A 253 -6.88 -14.34 8.96
N LEU A 254 -6.96 -14.03 10.26
CA LEU A 254 -5.95 -13.21 10.94
C LEU A 254 -4.58 -13.89 10.87
N VAL A 255 -3.61 -13.21 10.30
CA VAL A 255 -2.22 -13.67 10.16
C VAL A 255 -1.36 -13.08 11.26
N ARG A 256 -1.52 -11.76 11.52
CA ARG A 256 -0.65 -11.03 12.43
C ARG A 256 -1.30 -9.76 12.97
N THR A 257 -0.84 -9.36 14.16
CA THR A 257 -1.16 -8.09 14.78
C THR A 257 0.14 -7.30 14.98
N PHE A 258 0.13 -6.01 14.70
CA PHE A 258 1.25 -5.09 14.90
C PHE A 258 0.93 -4.13 16.03
N GLU A 259 1.68 -4.22 17.12
CA GLU A 259 1.58 -3.37 18.31
C GLU A 259 2.49 -2.13 18.16
N VAL A 260 2.04 -1.18 17.36
CA VAL A 260 2.90 -0.16 16.76
C VAL A 260 3.38 0.94 17.70
N ASN A 261 2.77 1.07 18.87
CA ASN A 261 3.10 2.10 19.85
C ASN A 261 3.51 1.53 21.22
N THR A 262 3.45 0.22 21.42
CA THR A 262 3.67 -0.45 22.71
C THR A 262 4.78 -1.48 22.70
N ASP A 263 4.85 -2.34 21.69
CA ASP A 263 5.89 -3.38 21.59
C ASP A 263 7.10 -2.91 20.76
N ILE A 264 7.69 -1.80 21.19
CA ILE A 264 8.84 -1.12 20.58
C ILE A 264 9.75 -0.56 21.66
N PRO A 265 11.02 -0.20 21.35
CA PRO A 265 11.94 0.39 22.32
C PRO A 265 11.37 1.64 23.02
N ALA A 266 11.69 1.82 24.28
CA ALA A 266 11.13 2.87 25.13
C ALA A 266 11.36 4.30 24.61
N ASP A 267 12.46 4.56 23.93
CA ASP A 267 12.73 5.84 23.26
C ASP A 267 11.82 6.06 22.05
N ALA A 268 11.55 5.02 21.27
CA ALA A 268 10.61 5.07 20.14
C ALA A 268 9.16 5.26 20.61
N GLN A 269 8.78 4.76 21.81
CA GLN A 269 7.44 4.95 22.37
C GLN A 269 7.08 6.41 22.68
N LYS A 270 8.08 7.30 22.77
CA LYS A 270 7.88 8.74 22.98
C LYS A 270 7.21 9.41 21.76
N ARG A 271 7.32 8.78 20.60
CA ARG A 271 6.71 9.24 19.32
C ARG A 271 5.58 8.30 18.99
N LYS A 272 4.44 8.85 18.59
CA LYS A 272 3.25 8.04 18.25
C LYS A 272 2.99 8.08 16.75
N VAL A 273 2.54 6.96 16.23
CA VAL A 273 2.01 6.83 14.86
C VAL A 273 0.53 6.50 14.93
N ALA A 274 -0.20 6.87 13.89
CA ALA A 274 -1.59 6.47 13.73
C ALA A 274 -1.65 5.23 12.83
N GLU A 275 -2.31 4.17 13.29
CA GLU A 275 -2.39 2.88 12.61
C GLU A 275 -3.10 2.99 11.26
N ARG A 276 -4.08 3.89 11.15
CA ARG A 276 -4.78 4.22 9.90
C ARG A 276 -3.89 4.87 8.83
N GLN A 277 -2.74 5.38 9.23
CA GLN A 277 -1.74 5.95 8.33
C GLN A 277 -0.62 4.94 8.13
N SER A 278 -0.93 3.86 7.45
CA SER A 278 0.03 2.79 7.17
C SER A 278 -0.06 2.30 5.74
N ILE A 279 1.01 1.69 5.28
CA ILE A 279 1.11 1.00 4.00
C ILE A 279 1.97 -0.25 4.15
N ALA A 280 1.68 -1.26 3.33
CA ALA A 280 2.51 -2.45 3.22
C ALA A 280 3.36 -2.38 1.95
N THR A 281 4.67 -2.59 2.10
CA THR A 281 5.62 -2.79 1.01
C THR A 281 5.96 -4.29 0.89
N LYS A 282 6.91 -4.64 0.06
CA LYS A 282 7.34 -6.03 -0.09
C LYS A 282 7.74 -6.67 1.24
N ASP A 283 8.58 -6.00 2.02
CA ASP A 283 9.18 -6.57 3.24
C ASP A 283 8.73 -5.86 4.54
N TYR A 284 8.09 -4.70 4.43
CA TYR A 284 7.77 -3.87 5.60
C TYR A 284 6.30 -3.47 5.66
N VAL A 285 5.83 -3.28 6.88
CA VAL A 285 4.65 -2.45 7.16
C VAL A 285 5.17 -1.13 7.71
N VAL A 286 4.79 -0.03 7.08
CA VAL A 286 5.30 1.31 7.34
C VAL A 286 4.17 2.18 7.87
N PHE A 287 4.41 2.81 9.00
CA PHE A 287 3.49 3.74 9.66
C PHE A 287 4.03 5.17 9.56
N PHE A 288 3.14 6.11 9.35
CA PHE A 288 3.49 7.52 9.19
C PHE A 288 3.25 8.28 10.48
N GLY A 289 4.33 8.84 11.01
CA GLY A 289 4.30 9.79 12.10
C GLY A 289 4.51 11.23 11.63
N ASN A 290 4.45 12.18 12.53
CA ASN A 290 4.75 13.57 12.24
C ASN A 290 6.27 13.73 12.00
N GLY A 291 6.67 13.78 10.73
CA GLY A 291 8.06 13.92 10.30
C GLY A 291 8.92 12.66 10.46
N PHE A 292 8.32 11.49 10.55
CA PHE A 292 9.07 10.22 10.57
C PHE A 292 8.26 9.05 10.03
N LEU A 293 8.96 7.99 9.65
CA LEU A 293 8.40 6.68 9.31
C LEU A 293 8.76 5.70 10.41
N ARG A 294 7.83 4.80 10.77
CA ARG A 294 8.08 3.66 11.65
C ARG A 294 7.90 2.37 10.89
N LEU A 295 8.89 1.50 10.92
CA LEU A 295 8.94 0.28 10.14
C LEU A 295 8.85 -0.96 11.01
N PHE A 296 8.01 -1.90 10.56
CA PHE A 296 7.95 -3.26 11.07
C PHE A 296 8.24 -4.24 9.94
N ASN A 297 8.96 -5.30 10.25
CA ASN A 297 9.15 -6.40 9.32
C ASN A 297 7.79 -7.11 9.10
N LYS A 298 7.36 -7.21 7.84
CA LYS A 298 6.06 -7.80 7.50
C LYS A 298 5.98 -9.28 7.86
N LYS A 299 7.09 -10.02 7.73
CA LYS A 299 7.13 -11.47 7.92
C LYS A 299 7.00 -11.90 9.38
N ASP A 300 7.63 -11.19 10.32
CA ASP A 300 7.64 -11.58 11.75
C ASP A 300 7.01 -10.54 12.68
N GLY A 301 6.62 -9.38 12.16
CA GLY A 301 5.96 -8.30 12.91
C GLY A 301 6.88 -7.51 13.82
N LYS A 302 8.21 -7.72 13.75
CA LYS A 302 9.14 -7.03 14.62
C LYS A 302 9.40 -5.60 14.18
N TYR A 303 9.56 -4.72 15.16
CA TYR A 303 10.04 -3.37 14.97
C TYR A 303 11.44 -3.38 14.33
N VAL A 304 11.61 -2.61 13.26
CA VAL A 304 12.87 -2.46 12.54
C VAL A 304 13.55 -1.16 12.91
N GLY A 305 12.80 -0.07 12.98
CA GLY A 305 13.35 1.25 13.31
C GLY A 305 12.43 2.38 12.89
N ASP A 306 12.82 3.58 13.30
CA ASP A 306 12.23 4.84 12.82
C ASP A 306 13.21 5.53 11.86
N ILE A 307 12.68 6.16 10.82
CA ILE A 307 13.40 7.03 9.88
C ILE A 307 12.90 8.45 10.07
N ASP A 308 13.78 9.35 10.48
CA ASP A 308 13.45 10.78 10.58
C ASP A 308 13.42 11.45 9.21
N LEU A 309 12.28 12.01 8.82
CA LEU A 309 12.06 12.69 7.55
C LEU A 309 12.29 14.20 7.70
N GLN A 310 13.51 14.59 8.06
CA GLN A 310 13.86 15.99 8.26
C GLN A 310 15.08 16.40 7.41
N PRO A 311 14.98 16.37 6.08
CA PRO A 311 16.07 16.84 5.24
C PRO A 311 16.29 18.33 5.49
N SER A 312 17.52 18.73 5.78
CA SER A 312 17.91 20.14 5.98
C SER A 312 17.08 20.90 7.02
N GLY A 313 16.56 20.19 8.06
CA GLY A 313 15.77 20.79 9.14
C GLY A 313 14.30 21.08 8.81
N LYS A 314 13.82 20.75 7.62
CA LYS A 314 12.39 20.80 7.27
C LYS A 314 11.77 19.41 7.47
N SER A 315 10.72 19.33 8.25
CA SER A 315 9.97 18.08 8.43
C SER A 315 9.15 17.79 7.17
N LEU A 316 9.42 16.64 6.54
CA LEU A 316 8.53 16.09 5.53
C LEU A 316 7.43 15.31 6.25
N SER A 317 6.20 15.74 6.04
CA SER A 317 5.02 14.97 6.46
C SER A 317 4.40 14.37 5.21
N PRO A 318 4.68 13.09 4.91
CA PRO A 318 4.05 12.42 3.79
C PRO A 318 2.54 12.54 3.91
N GLY A 319 1.89 12.97 2.84
CA GLY A 319 0.45 12.94 2.74
C GLY A 319 -0.05 11.50 2.59
N ASN A 320 -0.72 11.20 1.48
CA ASN A 320 -1.03 9.83 1.15
C ASN A 320 0.13 9.17 0.40
N VAL A 321 0.44 7.97 0.80
CA VAL A 321 1.57 7.21 0.31
C VAL A 321 1.07 6.02 -0.48
N THR A 322 1.74 5.71 -1.58
CA THR A 322 1.59 4.47 -2.34
C THR A 322 2.91 3.73 -2.43
N THR A 323 2.84 2.49 -2.86
CA THR A 323 3.99 1.59 -3.06
C THR A 323 3.84 0.84 -4.38
N ASP A 324 4.89 0.20 -4.78
CA ASP A 324 4.92 -0.77 -5.87
C ASP A 324 5.21 -2.19 -5.34
N ASP A 325 5.69 -3.11 -6.18
CA ASP A 325 6.06 -4.48 -5.81
C ASP A 325 7.44 -4.62 -5.12
N ALA A 326 8.03 -3.49 -4.73
CA ALA A 326 9.31 -3.42 -4.03
C ALA A 326 9.18 -2.69 -2.67
N ASN A 327 10.29 -2.34 -2.05
CA ASN A 327 10.32 -1.55 -0.82
C ASN A 327 10.46 -0.06 -1.16
N ARG A 328 9.57 0.48 -1.98
CA ARG A 328 9.58 1.88 -2.40
C ARG A 328 8.28 2.56 -2.03
N LEU A 329 8.40 3.75 -1.47
CA LEU A 329 7.27 4.60 -1.09
C LEU A 329 7.22 5.82 -1.99
N TYR A 330 6.05 6.14 -2.51
CA TYR A 330 5.80 7.31 -3.33
C TYR A 330 4.75 8.19 -2.63
N PHE A 331 5.04 9.47 -2.51
CA PHE A 331 4.14 10.38 -1.80
C PHE A 331 4.31 11.83 -2.29
N THR A 332 3.33 12.66 -1.93
CA THR A 332 3.42 14.11 -2.13
C THR A 332 3.71 14.81 -0.80
N ALA A 333 4.54 15.83 -0.84
CA ALA A 333 4.72 16.78 0.24
C ALA A 333 5.04 18.16 -0.37
N PHE A 334 4.42 19.23 0.14
CA PHE A 334 4.63 20.61 -0.34
C PHE A 334 4.49 20.77 -1.88
N ASP A 335 3.51 20.11 -2.48
CA ASP A 335 3.28 20.08 -3.93
C ASP A 335 4.44 19.48 -4.77
N HIS A 336 5.29 18.67 -4.14
CA HIS A 336 6.34 17.89 -4.80
C HIS A 336 6.05 16.39 -4.70
N ILE A 337 6.58 15.63 -5.64
CA ILE A 337 6.50 14.15 -5.63
C ILE A 337 7.83 13.58 -5.18
N TYR A 338 7.79 12.70 -4.21
CA TYR A 338 8.96 12.05 -3.63
C TYR A 338 8.88 10.52 -3.74
N ARG A 339 10.06 9.89 -3.75
CA ARG A 339 10.24 8.45 -3.60
C ARG A 339 11.28 8.18 -2.51
N ILE A 340 11.00 7.23 -1.64
CA ILE A 340 11.94 6.67 -0.66
C ILE A 340 12.16 5.20 -0.98
N ASP A 341 13.43 4.75 -1.01
CA ASP A 341 13.82 3.35 -1.21
C ASP A 341 14.25 2.77 0.15
N LEU A 342 13.33 1.96 0.73
CA LEU A 342 13.51 1.34 2.04
C LEU A 342 14.43 0.12 2.02
#